data_0024368b80dc5f13278e2ab5d46288b7
#
_entry.id   0024368b80dc5f13278e2ab5d46288b7
#
_cell.length_a   1.000
_cell.length_b   1.000
_cell.length_c   1.000
_cell.angle_alpha   90.00
_cell.angle_beta   90.00
_cell.angle_gamma   90.00
#
_symmetry.space_group_name_H-M   'P 1'
#
loop_
_entity.id
_entity.type
_entity.pdbx_description
1 polymer ?
#
loop_
_entity_poly.entity_id
_entity_poly.type
_entity_poly.pdbx_seq_one_letter_code
_entity_poly.pdbx_strand_id
1 'polypeptide(L)'
;IAGAFVLSASIAQADIKPAVVYDIAGKNDQSFNEAVFVGITKYMNDTGIAVTELEPTNAAQVEQSLKKLASRGYEPIVAVGFAMANAVQAAAEAYPDTKFTLIDMVVGLPNVQNVLYKEHEGSFLVGVLAAMNSETGTVGFVGGMDIPLISRFECGYKQGVNWQDSSMNVLANMTGSTPAAFGNPSKGGELTRTQIQNGADVVYAAAGGTGSGVYQAAADAGVLAIGVDSNQNWMQPGTMLTSMLKRVGEAAYDSYEAANNGTWEAGFRILGLAEDGVGWALDEYNRDLITPEMEARVNEARDAIIAGDIVVHDYMADSSCPI
;
A
#
# COMPACT_ATOMS: atom_id res chain seq x y z
N ILE A 1 17.41 -56.41 -15.47
CA ILE A 1 16.56 -55.45 -14.73
C ILE A 1 17.48 -54.35 -14.24
N ALA A 2 17.52 -53.20 -14.95
CA ALA A 2 18.28 -52.03 -14.56
C ALA A 2 17.34 -51.11 -13.73
N GLY A 3 17.61 -50.98 -12.42
CA GLY A 3 16.91 -50.06 -11.55
C GLY A 3 17.43 -48.65 -11.76
N ALA A 4 16.56 -47.75 -12.22
CA ALA A 4 16.84 -46.35 -12.26
C ALA A 4 16.72 -45.76 -10.83
N PHE A 5 17.84 -45.33 -10.25
CA PHE A 5 17.84 -44.51 -9.03
C PHE A 5 17.44 -43.07 -9.43
N VAL A 6 16.25 -42.66 -9.03
CA VAL A 6 15.86 -41.25 -9.07
C VAL A 6 16.51 -40.58 -7.86
N LEU A 7 17.58 -39.81 -8.08
CA LEU A 7 18.12 -38.90 -7.07
C LEU A 7 17.13 -37.74 -6.92
N SER A 8 16.37 -37.74 -5.84
CA SER A 8 15.65 -36.57 -5.38
C SER A 8 16.68 -35.58 -4.88
N ALA A 9 16.97 -34.54 -5.65
CA ALA A 9 17.72 -33.39 -5.16
C ALA A 9 16.87 -32.68 -4.10
N SER A 10 17.21 -32.85 -2.82
CA SER A 10 16.69 -32.00 -1.77
C SER A 10 17.27 -30.60 -2.03
N ILE A 11 16.41 -29.63 -2.37
CA ILE A 11 16.78 -28.24 -2.35
C ILE A 11 17.12 -27.93 -0.88
N ALA A 12 18.40 -27.68 -0.60
CA ALA A 12 18.78 -27.23 0.73
C ALA A 12 18.14 -25.87 0.96
N GLN A 13 17.21 -25.81 1.89
CA GLN A 13 16.59 -24.57 2.33
C GLN A 13 17.70 -23.69 2.90
N ALA A 14 17.79 -22.43 2.44
CA ALA A 14 18.77 -21.50 2.95
C ALA A 14 18.44 -21.20 4.43
N ASP A 15 19.45 -21.17 5.31
CA ASP A 15 19.28 -20.79 6.71
C ASP A 15 19.25 -19.25 6.81
N ILE A 16 18.14 -18.64 6.32
CA ILE A 16 17.98 -17.19 6.32
C ILE A 16 17.60 -16.66 7.70
N LYS A 17 17.99 -15.42 7.99
CA LYS A 17 17.59 -14.67 9.18
C LYS A 17 16.83 -13.40 8.75
N PRO A 18 15.55 -13.51 8.39
CA PRO A 18 14.80 -12.38 7.88
C PRO A 18 14.55 -11.34 8.96
N ALA A 19 14.50 -10.06 8.54
CA ALA A 19 14.17 -8.96 9.43
C ALA A 19 13.36 -7.88 8.72
N VAL A 20 12.63 -7.08 9.51
CA VAL A 20 11.90 -5.90 9.04
C VAL A 20 12.24 -4.68 9.89
N VAL A 21 12.34 -3.53 9.23
CA VAL A 21 12.41 -2.22 9.88
C VAL A 21 11.20 -1.42 9.40
N TYR A 22 10.27 -1.15 10.32
CA TYR A 22 9.09 -0.33 10.04
C TYR A 22 9.45 1.15 9.92
N ASP A 23 8.60 1.94 9.32
CA ASP A 23 8.73 3.38 9.37
C ASP A 23 8.39 3.94 10.76
N ILE A 24 8.55 5.24 10.93
CA ILE A 24 8.37 5.89 12.24
C ILE A 24 6.93 5.94 12.75
N ALA A 25 5.93 5.58 11.92
CA ALA A 25 4.54 5.46 12.36
C ALA A 25 4.30 4.19 13.22
N GLY A 26 5.21 3.21 13.11
CA GLY A 26 5.12 1.94 13.83
C GLY A 26 4.10 0.98 13.23
N LYS A 27 4.17 -0.29 13.60
CA LYS A 27 3.43 -1.39 12.98
C LYS A 27 1.92 -1.41 13.23
N ASN A 28 1.41 -0.61 14.16
CA ASN A 28 -0.01 -0.59 14.53
C ASN A 28 -0.74 0.62 13.93
N ASP A 29 -0.40 1.02 12.71
CA ASP A 29 -1.02 2.17 12.02
C ASP A 29 -2.39 1.85 11.39
N GLN A 30 -2.84 0.60 11.49
CA GLN A 30 -4.07 0.07 10.89
C GLN A 30 -4.12 0.23 9.36
N SER A 31 -2.98 0.43 8.69
CA SER A 31 -2.86 0.68 7.26
C SER A 31 -1.60 0.03 6.69
N PHE A 32 -0.61 0.83 6.31
CA PHE A 32 0.58 0.45 5.57
C PHE A 32 1.54 -0.48 6.35
N ASN A 33 1.96 -0.06 7.55
CA ASN A 33 2.87 -0.87 8.35
C ASN A 33 2.17 -2.12 8.91
N GLU A 34 0.90 -2.02 9.31
CA GLU A 34 0.14 -3.18 9.78
C GLU A 34 -0.06 -4.20 8.66
N ALA A 35 -0.25 -3.78 7.41
CA ALA A 35 -0.30 -4.69 6.28
C ALA A 35 0.99 -5.50 6.14
N VAL A 36 2.16 -4.87 6.32
CA VAL A 36 3.45 -5.59 6.37
C VAL A 36 3.51 -6.54 7.55
N PHE A 37 3.10 -6.10 8.74
CA PHE A 37 3.06 -6.95 9.94
C PHE A 37 2.19 -8.19 9.76
N VAL A 38 1.03 -8.06 9.12
CA VAL A 38 0.15 -9.19 8.78
C VAL A 38 0.86 -10.17 7.83
N GLY A 39 1.51 -9.65 6.77
CA GLY A 39 2.23 -10.47 5.80
C GLY A 39 3.41 -11.24 6.42
N ILE A 40 4.21 -10.61 7.27
CA ILE A 40 5.32 -11.29 7.95
C ILE A 40 4.83 -12.27 9.02
N THR A 41 3.71 -11.97 9.69
CA THR A 41 3.07 -12.91 10.63
C THR A 41 2.60 -14.16 9.89
N LYS A 42 2.00 -13.99 8.72
CA LYS A 42 1.64 -15.11 7.84
C LYS A 42 2.87 -15.92 7.45
N TYR A 43 3.96 -15.28 7.04
CA TYR A 43 5.21 -15.95 6.71
C TYR A 43 5.75 -16.80 7.87
N MET A 44 5.80 -16.22 9.09
CA MET A 44 6.23 -16.94 10.30
C MET A 44 5.35 -18.15 10.60
N ASN A 45 4.03 -18.03 10.42
CA ASN A 45 3.08 -19.12 10.66
C ASN A 45 3.22 -20.23 9.62
N ASP A 46 3.41 -19.89 8.35
CA ASP A 46 3.49 -20.86 7.25
C ASP A 46 4.82 -21.64 7.25
N THR A 47 5.92 -20.97 7.63
CA THR A 47 7.27 -21.52 7.49
C THR A 47 7.92 -21.94 8.81
N GLY A 48 7.46 -21.39 9.93
CA GLY A 48 8.13 -21.54 11.24
C GLY A 48 9.41 -20.71 11.39
N ILE A 49 9.78 -19.91 10.39
CA ILE A 49 10.98 -19.04 10.41
C ILE A 49 10.63 -17.73 11.10
N ALA A 50 11.34 -17.41 12.19
CA ALA A 50 11.12 -16.17 12.92
C ALA A 50 11.65 -14.95 12.17
N VAL A 51 10.87 -13.88 12.09
CA VAL A 51 11.28 -12.57 11.53
C VAL A 51 11.59 -11.62 12.69
N THR A 52 12.76 -10.97 12.63
CA THR A 52 13.14 -9.96 13.63
C THR A 52 12.56 -8.60 13.23
N GLU A 53 11.81 -7.98 14.14
CA GLU A 53 11.11 -6.72 13.92
C GLU A 53 11.79 -5.57 14.68
N LEU A 54 11.97 -4.42 14.02
CA LEU A 54 12.44 -3.18 14.65
C LEU A 54 11.51 -2.01 14.29
N GLU A 55 11.14 -1.24 15.32
CA GLU A 55 10.28 -0.05 15.21
C GLU A 55 11.09 1.20 15.64
N PRO A 56 11.84 1.83 14.74
CA PRO A 56 12.57 3.06 15.04
C PRO A 56 11.59 4.22 15.26
N THR A 57 11.93 5.15 16.14
CA THR A 57 11.11 6.32 16.45
C THR A 57 11.59 7.61 15.79
N ASN A 58 12.70 7.55 15.05
CA ASN A 58 13.24 8.67 14.28
C ASN A 58 14.20 8.19 13.17
N ALA A 59 14.50 9.06 12.21
CA ALA A 59 15.29 8.74 11.03
C ALA A 59 16.73 8.24 11.36
N ALA A 60 17.36 8.75 12.41
CA ALA A 60 18.70 8.30 12.81
C ALA A 60 18.69 6.85 13.31
N GLN A 61 17.64 6.45 14.02
CA GLN A 61 17.47 5.07 14.47
C GLN A 61 17.17 4.12 13.31
N VAL A 62 16.54 4.57 12.22
CA VAL A 62 16.30 3.76 11.03
C VAL A 62 17.62 3.24 10.46
N GLU A 63 18.56 4.13 10.14
CA GLU A 63 19.86 3.75 9.60
C GLU A 63 20.66 2.83 10.55
N GLN A 64 20.66 3.17 11.84
CA GLN A 64 21.31 2.33 12.85
C GLN A 64 20.70 0.94 12.94
N SER A 65 19.37 0.83 12.82
CA SER A 65 18.64 -0.44 12.84
C SER A 65 19.03 -1.32 11.67
N LEU A 66 19.01 -0.76 10.44
CA LEU A 66 19.41 -1.48 9.22
C LEU A 66 20.86 -1.98 9.31
N LYS A 67 21.81 -1.11 9.66
CA LYS A 67 23.23 -1.47 9.81
C LYS A 67 23.46 -2.50 10.92
N LYS A 68 22.73 -2.38 12.04
CA LYS A 68 22.81 -3.34 13.16
C LYS A 68 22.33 -4.73 12.73
N LEU A 69 21.24 -4.82 11.99
CA LEU A 69 20.74 -6.10 11.47
C LEU A 69 21.73 -6.70 10.46
N ALA A 70 22.19 -5.94 9.48
CA ALA A 70 23.15 -6.39 8.48
C ALA A 70 24.46 -6.89 9.13
N SER A 71 25.03 -6.14 10.10
CA SER A 71 26.24 -6.54 10.83
C SER A 71 26.11 -7.84 11.62
N ARG A 72 24.88 -8.30 11.89
CA ARG A 72 24.58 -9.55 12.59
C ARG A 72 24.15 -10.68 11.65
N GLY A 73 24.29 -10.47 10.34
CA GLY A 73 23.98 -11.46 9.32
C GLY A 73 22.47 -11.70 9.12
N TYR A 74 21.63 -10.69 9.39
CA TYR A 74 20.22 -10.76 9.02
C TYR A 74 20.09 -10.45 7.53
N GLU A 75 19.33 -11.30 6.82
CA GLU A 75 18.94 -11.11 5.42
C GLU A 75 17.78 -12.03 5.01
N PRO A 76 16.87 -11.60 4.10
CA PRO A 76 16.78 -10.22 3.63
C PRO A 76 16.24 -9.30 4.73
N ILE A 77 16.59 -8.00 4.64
CA ILE A 77 16.07 -6.97 5.52
C ILE A 77 15.05 -6.14 4.74
N VAL A 78 13.78 -6.24 5.11
CA VAL A 78 12.70 -5.43 4.53
C VAL A 78 12.68 -4.07 5.22
N ALA A 79 12.76 -3.00 4.45
CA ALA A 79 12.64 -1.61 4.88
C ALA A 79 11.30 -1.04 4.37
N VAL A 80 10.45 -0.58 5.28
CA VAL A 80 9.06 -0.24 5.01
C VAL A 80 8.91 1.26 4.76
N GLY A 81 8.63 1.66 3.51
CA GLY A 81 8.23 3.01 3.17
C GLY A 81 9.31 3.88 2.52
N PHE A 82 8.82 4.87 1.77
CA PHE A 82 9.64 5.76 0.94
C PHE A 82 10.72 6.53 1.72
N ALA A 83 10.45 6.88 2.97
CA ALA A 83 11.37 7.65 3.81
C ALA A 83 12.65 6.88 4.19
N MET A 84 12.67 5.56 3.96
CA MET A 84 13.81 4.68 4.27
C MET A 84 14.95 4.78 3.26
N ALA A 85 14.78 5.36 2.08
CA ALA A 85 15.70 5.28 0.95
C ALA A 85 17.15 5.64 1.30
N ASN A 86 17.37 6.78 1.94
CA ASN A 86 18.73 7.22 2.31
C ASN A 86 19.39 6.25 3.31
N ALA A 87 18.61 5.74 4.27
CA ALA A 87 19.11 4.80 5.27
C ALA A 87 19.42 3.43 4.65
N VAL A 88 18.58 2.97 3.72
CA VAL A 88 18.82 1.73 2.94
C VAL A 88 20.05 1.88 2.08
N GLN A 89 20.23 3.00 1.37
CA GLN A 89 21.42 3.27 0.60
C GLN A 89 22.69 3.18 1.46
N ALA A 90 22.73 3.90 2.59
CA ALA A 90 23.88 3.90 3.49
C ALA A 90 24.15 2.53 4.13
N ALA A 91 23.12 1.72 4.37
CA ALA A 91 23.27 0.37 4.90
C ALA A 91 23.73 -0.61 3.81
N ALA A 92 23.15 -0.55 2.60
CA ALA A 92 23.46 -1.43 1.49
C ALA A 92 24.88 -1.20 0.94
N GLU A 93 25.37 0.06 0.91
CA GLU A 93 26.77 0.37 0.57
C GLU A 93 27.76 -0.16 1.62
N ALA A 94 27.40 -0.10 2.91
CA ALA A 94 28.24 -0.59 4.01
C ALA A 94 28.26 -2.13 4.12
N TYR A 95 27.22 -2.81 3.64
CA TYR A 95 27.04 -4.26 3.72
C TYR A 95 26.63 -4.82 2.35
N PRO A 96 27.54 -4.85 1.36
CA PRO A 96 27.22 -5.18 -0.03
C PRO A 96 26.76 -6.63 -0.24
N ASP A 97 27.05 -7.53 0.71
CA ASP A 97 26.64 -8.93 0.64
C ASP A 97 25.26 -9.17 1.28
N THR A 98 24.70 -8.18 2.00
CA THR A 98 23.37 -8.27 2.62
C THR A 98 22.28 -7.89 1.63
N LYS A 99 21.22 -8.68 1.57
CA LYS A 99 20.03 -8.42 0.75
C LYS A 99 19.09 -7.47 1.46
N PHE A 100 18.68 -6.39 0.78
CA PHE A 100 17.69 -5.43 1.26
C PHE A 100 16.49 -5.41 0.33
N THR A 101 15.28 -5.32 0.88
CA THR A 101 14.06 -5.06 0.12
C THR A 101 13.46 -3.75 0.59
N LEU A 102 13.39 -2.76 -0.30
CA LEU A 102 12.83 -1.44 -0.03
C LEU A 102 11.44 -1.33 -0.65
N ILE A 103 10.45 -0.95 0.16
CA ILE A 103 9.06 -0.72 -0.29
C ILE A 103 8.85 0.79 -0.52
N ASP A 104 8.22 1.13 -1.65
CA ASP A 104 7.79 2.49 -2.07
C ASP A 104 8.91 3.46 -2.44
N MET A 105 10.12 3.01 -2.64
CA MET A 105 11.20 3.88 -3.14
C MET A 105 12.27 3.09 -3.89
N VAL A 106 13.18 3.82 -4.54
CA VAL A 106 14.25 3.25 -5.36
C VAL A 106 15.62 3.59 -4.78
N VAL A 107 16.42 2.52 -4.59
CA VAL A 107 17.86 2.60 -4.33
C VAL A 107 18.55 1.71 -5.35
N GLY A 108 19.32 2.31 -6.28
CA GLY A 108 19.93 1.64 -7.43
C GLY A 108 21.20 0.87 -7.08
N LEU A 109 21.19 0.00 -6.08
CA LEU A 109 22.33 -0.82 -5.67
C LEU A 109 22.10 -2.30 -5.97
N PRO A 110 23.18 -3.08 -6.24
CA PRO A 110 23.08 -4.47 -6.70
C PRO A 110 22.55 -5.45 -5.63
N ASN A 111 22.43 -5.02 -4.39
CA ASN A 111 21.92 -5.79 -3.26
C ASN A 111 20.59 -5.23 -2.71
N VAL A 112 19.89 -4.39 -3.51
CA VAL A 112 18.58 -3.85 -3.14
C VAL A 112 17.51 -4.27 -4.15
N GLN A 113 16.46 -4.90 -3.66
CA GLN A 113 15.21 -5.11 -4.37
C GLN A 113 14.27 -3.93 -4.06
N ASN A 114 13.79 -3.25 -5.08
CA ASN A 114 12.88 -2.10 -4.95
C ASN A 114 11.47 -2.54 -5.34
N VAL A 115 10.53 -2.48 -4.40
CA VAL A 115 9.13 -2.83 -4.63
C VAL A 115 8.31 -1.56 -4.76
N LEU A 116 7.73 -1.35 -5.93
CA LEU A 116 6.91 -0.20 -6.29
C LEU A 116 5.51 -0.66 -6.66
N TYR A 117 4.54 0.22 -6.49
CA TYR A 117 3.15 -0.08 -6.80
C TYR A 117 2.59 0.89 -7.84
N LYS A 118 1.59 0.44 -8.57
CA LYS A 118 0.78 1.29 -9.45
C LYS A 118 -0.48 1.72 -8.70
N GLU A 119 -0.31 2.52 -7.68
CA GLU A 119 -1.39 2.97 -6.81
C GLU A 119 -2.50 3.70 -7.57
N HIS A 120 -2.16 4.37 -8.68
CA HIS A 120 -3.12 5.00 -9.58
C HIS A 120 -4.14 4.00 -10.15
N GLU A 121 -3.73 2.75 -10.45
CA GLU A 121 -4.63 1.73 -10.96
C GLU A 121 -5.65 1.30 -9.89
N GLY A 122 -5.21 1.03 -8.65
CA GLY A 122 -6.11 0.68 -7.55
C GLY A 122 -7.02 1.85 -7.14
N SER A 123 -6.46 3.08 -7.11
CA SER A 123 -7.22 4.29 -6.78
C SER A 123 -8.28 4.61 -7.85
N PHE A 124 -8.03 4.29 -9.12
CA PHE A 124 -9.02 4.39 -10.19
C PHE A 124 -10.26 3.54 -9.87
N LEU A 125 -10.07 2.29 -9.44
CA LEU A 125 -11.17 1.39 -9.14
C LEU A 125 -12.07 1.92 -8.02
N VAL A 126 -11.47 2.42 -6.94
CA VAL A 126 -12.24 2.99 -5.83
C VAL A 126 -12.84 4.35 -6.19
N GLY A 127 -12.27 5.07 -7.15
CA GLY A 127 -12.85 6.26 -7.76
C GLY A 127 -14.15 5.94 -8.52
N VAL A 128 -14.18 4.85 -9.28
CA VAL A 128 -15.39 4.35 -9.95
C VAL A 128 -16.49 4.04 -8.93
N LEU A 129 -16.15 3.32 -7.84
CA LEU A 129 -17.11 3.01 -6.78
C LEU A 129 -17.62 4.27 -6.06
N ALA A 130 -16.75 5.24 -5.79
CA ALA A 130 -17.14 6.51 -5.19
C ALA A 130 -18.15 7.26 -6.06
N ALA A 131 -17.89 7.34 -7.37
CA ALA A 131 -18.78 8.00 -8.31
C ALA A 131 -20.15 7.32 -8.42
N MET A 132 -20.19 5.99 -8.36
CA MET A 132 -21.46 5.24 -8.41
C MET A 132 -22.28 5.37 -7.14
N ASN A 133 -21.68 5.73 -6.00
CA ASN A 133 -22.36 5.85 -4.70
C ASN A 133 -22.71 7.29 -4.33
N SER A 134 -22.07 8.27 -4.93
CA SER A 134 -22.32 9.67 -4.59
C SER A 134 -23.71 10.10 -5.07
N GLU A 135 -24.49 10.68 -4.16
CA GLU A 135 -25.81 11.28 -4.42
C GLU A 135 -25.68 12.79 -4.71
N THR A 136 -24.63 13.42 -4.20
CA THR A 136 -24.40 14.87 -4.32
C THR A 136 -23.64 15.28 -5.58
N GLY A 137 -22.99 14.33 -6.26
CA GLY A 137 -22.08 14.61 -7.35
C GLY A 137 -20.72 15.18 -6.90
N THR A 138 -20.41 15.10 -5.59
CA THR A 138 -19.14 15.57 -5.02
C THR A 138 -18.55 14.51 -4.11
N VAL A 139 -17.29 14.14 -4.36
CA VAL A 139 -16.54 13.19 -3.53
C VAL A 139 -15.27 13.83 -3.01
N GLY A 140 -14.69 13.24 -1.95
CA GLY A 140 -13.51 13.76 -1.27
C GLY A 140 -12.30 12.86 -1.39
N PHE A 141 -11.11 13.46 -1.30
CA PHE A 141 -9.82 12.80 -1.12
C PHE A 141 -9.05 13.47 0.01
N VAL A 142 -8.57 12.69 0.96
CA VAL A 142 -7.68 13.14 2.03
C VAL A 142 -6.37 12.38 1.92
N GLY A 143 -5.33 13.05 1.46
CA GLY A 143 -3.98 12.51 1.36
C GLY A 143 -3.16 12.76 2.64
N GLY A 144 -2.17 11.93 2.87
CA GLY A 144 -1.18 12.13 3.94
C GLY A 144 -0.23 13.28 3.62
N MET A 145 1.04 12.97 3.40
CA MET A 145 2.06 13.95 3.06
C MET A 145 1.90 14.44 1.61
N ASP A 146 2.08 15.76 1.40
CA ASP A 146 2.09 16.36 0.05
C ASP A 146 3.37 16.00 -0.70
N ILE A 147 3.34 14.87 -1.40
CA ILE A 147 4.43 14.32 -2.23
C ILE A 147 3.86 13.63 -3.47
N PRO A 148 4.69 13.49 -4.55
CA PRO A 148 4.24 12.87 -5.80
C PRO A 148 3.63 11.46 -5.64
N LEU A 149 4.11 10.65 -4.68
CA LEU A 149 3.55 9.35 -4.38
C LEU A 149 2.07 9.45 -3.95
N ILE A 150 1.71 10.40 -3.09
CA ILE A 150 0.33 10.59 -2.64
C ILE A 150 -0.53 11.26 -3.73
N SER A 151 0.06 12.16 -4.52
CA SER A 151 -0.60 12.71 -5.71
C SER A 151 -0.91 11.63 -6.77
N ARG A 152 -0.15 10.53 -6.83
CA ARG A 152 -0.45 9.37 -7.67
C ARG A 152 -1.78 8.71 -7.28
N PHE A 153 -2.04 8.51 -5.96
CA PHE A 153 -3.33 8.01 -5.47
C PHE A 153 -4.46 8.97 -5.84
N GLU A 154 -4.27 10.27 -5.56
CA GLU A 154 -5.25 11.31 -5.86
C GLU A 154 -5.61 11.34 -7.34
N CYS A 155 -4.60 11.34 -8.21
CA CYS A 155 -4.80 11.39 -9.65
C CYS A 155 -5.51 10.14 -10.18
N GLY A 156 -5.13 8.94 -9.74
CA GLY A 156 -5.82 7.72 -10.09
C GLY A 156 -7.30 7.75 -9.67
N TYR A 157 -7.57 8.20 -8.44
CA TYR A 157 -8.93 8.38 -7.93
C TYR A 157 -9.76 9.35 -8.77
N LYS A 158 -9.22 10.53 -9.07
CA LYS A 158 -9.88 11.53 -9.94
C LYS A 158 -10.19 10.98 -11.32
N GLN A 159 -9.26 10.24 -11.93
CA GLN A 159 -9.47 9.62 -13.24
C GLN A 159 -10.60 8.57 -13.18
N GLY A 160 -10.67 7.75 -12.12
CA GLY A 160 -11.75 6.77 -11.95
C GLY A 160 -13.11 7.43 -11.76
N VAL A 161 -13.18 8.50 -10.97
CA VAL A 161 -14.41 9.31 -10.80
C VAL A 161 -14.85 9.90 -12.15
N ASN A 162 -13.93 10.57 -12.87
CA ASN A 162 -14.21 11.19 -14.15
C ASN A 162 -14.60 10.19 -15.25
N TRP A 163 -14.01 9.00 -15.23
CA TRP A 163 -14.35 7.93 -16.18
C TRP A 163 -15.78 7.42 -15.98
N GLN A 164 -16.23 7.35 -14.73
CA GLN A 164 -17.58 6.93 -14.40
C GLN A 164 -18.60 8.05 -14.65
N ASP A 165 -18.29 9.28 -14.21
CA ASP A 165 -19.14 10.45 -14.43
C ASP A 165 -18.27 11.73 -14.45
N SER A 166 -18.10 12.30 -15.65
CA SER A 166 -17.28 13.50 -15.86
C SER A 166 -17.90 14.80 -15.32
N SER A 167 -19.13 14.76 -14.84
CA SER A 167 -19.79 15.92 -14.22
C SER A 167 -19.48 16.06 -12.73
N MET A 168 -18.87 15.04 -12.12
CA MET A 168 -18.61 15.02 -10.68
C MET A 168 -17.44 15.91 -10.28
N ASN A 169 -17.51 16.40 -9.03
CA ASN A 169 -16.45 17.18 -8.41
C ASN A 169 -15.65 16.36 -7.41
N VAL A 170 -14.31 16.53 -7.41
CA VAL A 170 -13.42 15.88 -6.43
C VAL A 170 -12.72 16.96 -5.60
N LEU A 171 -13.04 17.01 -4.30
CA LEU A 171 -12.34 17.84 -3.33
C LEU A 171 -11.12 17.10 -2.82
N ALA A 172 -9.92 17.70 -2.87
CA ALA A 172 -8.69 17.06 -2.43
C ALA A 172 -7.91 17.95 -1.46
N ASN A 173 -7.41 17.35 -0.39
CA ASN A 173 -6.57 18.02 0.60
C ASN A 173 -5.51 17.07 1.14
N MET A 174 -4.29 17.60 1.37
CA MET A 174 -3.22 16.89 2.07
C MET A 174 -3.19 17.29 3.55
N THR A 175 -2.85 16.35 4.43
CA THR A 175 -2.83 16.58 5.88
C THR A 175 -1.56 17.29 6.37
N GLY A 176 -0.49 17.30 5.54
CA GLY A 176 0.74 18.00 5.84
C GLY A 176 1.85 17.78 4.83
N SER A 177 3.05 18.30 5.15
CA SER A 177 4.24 18.23 4.29
C SER A 177 5.41 17.46 4.93
N THR A 178 5.15 16.74 6.02
CA THR A 178 6.14 15.91 6.72
C THR A 178 5.57 14.53 7.01
N PRO A 179 6.37 13.52 7.33
CA PRO A 179 5.88 12.17 7.65
C PRO A 179 4.84 12.11 8.79
N ALA A 180 4.83 13.10 9.69
CA ALA A 180 3.79 13.22 10.73
C ALA A 180 2.36 13.36 10.16
N ALA A 181 2.22 13.70 8.88
CA ALA A 181 0.95 13.74 8.17
C ALA A 181 0.23 12.38 8.13
N PHE A 182 0.95 11.27 8.25
CA PHE A 182 0.39 9.92 8.28
C PHE A 182 -0.08 9.46 9.67
N GLY A 183 0.19 10.23 10.73
CA GLY A 183 -0.17 9.92 12.12
C GLY A 183 -1.00 11.00 12.80
N ASN A 184 -1.88 11.72 12.10
CA ASN A 184 -2.69 12.81 12.65
C ASN A 184 -4.19 12.63 12.37
N PRO A 185 -4.88 11.70 13.08
CA PRO A 185 -6.33 11.48 12.91
C PRO A 185 -7.18 12.74 13.11
N SER A 186 -6.78 13.62 14.02
CA SER A 186 -7.52 14.88 14.26
C SER A 186 -7.54 15.76 13.01
N LYS A 187 -6.42 15.88 12.30
CA LYS A 187 -6.34 16.64 11.05
C LYS A 187 -7.12 15.97 9.93
N GLY A 188 -7.06 14.63 9.82
CA GLY A 188 -7.87 13.86 8.89
C GLY A 188 -9.36 14.14 9.07
N GLY A 189 -9.86 14.05 10.30
CA GLY A 189 -11.27 14.35 10.61
C GLY A 189 -11.68 15.81 10.37
N GLU A 190 -10.78 16.79 10.63
CA GLU A 190 -11.03 18.20 10.33
C GLU A 190 -11.24 18.44 8.82
N LEU A 191 -10.33 17.92 7.99
CA LEU A 191 -10.41 18.06 6.54
C LEU A 191 -11.65 17.36 5.99
N THR A 192 -11.96 16.16 6.48
CA THR A 192 -13.16 15.41 6.09
C THR A 192 -14.44 16.18 6.39
N ARG A 193 -14.60 16.73 7.59
CA ARG A 193 -15.76 17.57 7.92
C ARG A 193 -15.88 18.78 7.01
N THR A 194 -14.75 19.41 6.65
CA THR A 194 -14.75 20.54 5.70
C THR A 194 -15.18 20.09 4.30
N GLN A 195 -14.72 18.94 3.81
CA GLN A 195 -15.16 18.39 2.52
C GLN A 195 -16.65 18.04 2.51
N ILE A 196 -17.16 17.44 3.60
CA ILE A 196 -18.60 17.13 3.77
C ILE A 196 -19.43 18.41 3.77
N GLN A 197 -19.00 19.47 4.46
CA GLN A 197 -19.67 20.78 4.42
C GLN A 197 -19.70 21.40 3.02
N ASN A 198 -18.77 21.02 2.15
CA ASN A 198 -18.71 21.41 0.75
C ASN A 198 -19.35 20.39 -0.20
N GLY A 199 -20.13 19.45 0.32
CA GLY A 199 -20.98 18.53 -0.42
C GLY A 199 -20.41 17.14 -0.64
N ALA A 200 -19.22 16.81 -0.17
CA ALA A 200 -18.68 15.45 -0.32
C ALA A 200 -19.51 14.44 0.50
N ASP A 201 -19.93 13.35 -0.14
CA ASP A 201 -20.70 12.26 0.48
C ASP A 201 -19.99 10.89 0.41
N VAL A 202 -18.82 10.82 -0.24
CA VAL A 202 -17.86 9.71 -0.18
C VAL A 202 -16.45 10.29 -0.04
N VAL A 203 -15.68 9.88 0.97
CA VAL A 203 -14.32 10.42 1.20
C VAL A 203 -13.29 9.29 1.22
N TYR A 204 -12.33 9.36 0.30
CA TYR A 204 -11.20 8.44 0.22
C TYR A 204 -10.02 8.96 1.03
N ALA A 205 -9.43 8.13 1.91
CA ALA A 205 -8.25 8.46 2.69
C ALA A 205 -7.02 7.66 2.23
N ALA A 206 -6.04 8.33 1.60
CA ALA A 206 -4.70 7.79 1.34
C ALA A 206 -3.70 8.40 2.34
N ALA A 207 -3.85 8.09 3.63
CA ALA A 207 -3.24 8.87 4.71
C ALA A 207 -2.72 8.03 5.91
N GLY A 208 -2.52 6.72 5.76
CA GLY A 208 -2.04 5.87 6.84
C GLY A 208 -2.95 5.94 8.08
N GLY A 209 -2.40 5.96 9.29
CA GLY A 209 -3.16 6.04 10.53
C GLY A 209 -4.03 7.29 10.68
N THR A 210 -3.74 8.36 9.93
CA THR A 210 -4.60 9.56 9.83
C THR A 210 -5.99 9.21 9.28
N GLY A 211 -6.12 8.16 8.47
CA GLY A 211 -7.36 7.67 7.89
C GLY A 211 -8.42 7.34 8.94
N SER A 212 -8.05 6.88 10.14
CA SER A 212 -9.00 6.58 11.21
C SER A 212 -9.86 7.79 11.60
N GLY A 213 -9.29 9.00 11.57
CA GLY A 213 -10.03 10.24 11.78
C GLY A 213 -10.96 10.61 10.63
N VAL A 214 -10.59 10.27 9.40
CA VAL A 214 -11.45 10.42 8.21
C VAL A 214 -12.68 9.54 8.33
N TYR A 215 -12.49 8.25 8.63
CA TYR A 215 -13.57 7.26 8.76
C TYR A 215 -14.52 7.61 9.90
N GLN A 216 -13.99 8.07 11.04
CA GLN A 216 -14.82 8.51 12.15
C GLN A 216 -15.67 9.74 11.77
N ALA A 217 -15.06 10.73 11.10
CA ALA A 217 -15.80 11.93 10.68
C ALA A 217 -16.88 11.64 9.62
N ALA A 218 -16.61 10.67 8.72
CA ALA A 218 -17.60 10.19 7.75
C ALA A 218 -18.76 9.46 8.45
N ALA A 219 -18.46 8.56 9.39
CA ALA A 219 -19.47 7.85 10.20
C ALA A 219 -20.35 8.80 11.00
N ASP A 220 -19.74 9.80 11.67
CA ASP A 220 -20.46 10.81 12.45
C ASP A 220 -21.44 11.63 11.59
N ALA A 221 -21.11 11.82 10.32
CA ALA A 221 -21.91 12.59 9.37
C ALA A 221 -22.89 11.73 8.53
N GLY A 222 -22.82 10.40 8.64
CA GLY A 222 -23.63 9.47 7.86
C GLY A 222 -23.30 9.45 6.37
N VAL A 223 -22.03 9.74 6.00
CA VAL A 223 -21.52 9.63 4.64
C VAL A 223 -20.54 8.46 4.52
N LEU A 224 -20.16 8.09 3.30
CA LEU A 224 -19.29 6.94 3.06
C LEU A 224 -17.80 7.30 3.12
N ALA A 225 -16.98 6.31 3.45
CA ALA A 225 -15.52 6.43 3.42
C ALA A 225 -14.88 5.28 2.64
N ILE A 226 -13.66 5.52 2.14
CA ILE A 226 -12.84 4.51 1.46
C ILE A 226 -11.49 4.42 2.18
N GLY A 227 -11.12 3.19 2.54
CA GLY A 227 -9.87 2.84 3.18
C GLY A 227 -8.70 2.71 2.21
N VAL A 228 -7.48 2.45 2.76
CA VAL A 228 -6.25 2.32 1.98
C VAL A 228 -5.30 1.27 2.59
N ASP A 229 -4.43 0.72 1.75
CA ASP A 229 -3.39 -0.27 2.03
C ASP A 229 -3.96 -1.62 2.46
N SER A 230 -4.45 -1.72 3.69
CA SER A 230 -5.13 -2.89 4.25
C SER A 230 -6.63 -2.88 3.94
N ASN A 231 -7.28 -4.04 4.11
CA ASN A 231 -8.73 -4.07 4.20
C ASN A 231 -9.19 -3.47 5.53
N GLN A 232 -9.70 -2.24 5.47
CA GLN A 232 -10.16 -1.45 6.61
C GLN A 232 -11.69 -1.41 6.72
N ASN A 233 -12.43 -2.23 5.95
CA ASN A 233 -13.90 -2.23 5.92
C ASN A 233 -14.52 -2.49 7.29
N TRP A 234 -13.82 -3.24 8.15
CA TRP A 234 -14.24 -3.57 9.51
C TRP A 234 -14.18 -2.39 10.50
N MET A 235 -13.44 -1.30 10.18
CA MET A 235 -13.20 -0.20 11.13
C MET A 235 -14.46 0.61 11.43
N GLN A 236 -15.30 0.82 10.42
CA GLN A 236 -16.60 1.54 10.56
C GLN A 236 -17.65 0.82 9.69
N PRO A 237 -18.22 -0.31 10.17
CA PRO A 237 -19.21 -1.07 9.42
C PRO A 237 -20.42 -0.21 9.03
N GLY A 238 -20.84 -0.29 7.76
CA GLY A 238 -21.90 0.55 7.20
C GLY A 238 -21.46 1.95 6.72
N THR A 239 -20.22 2.36 7.02
CA THR A 239 -19.60 3.60 6.52
C THR A 239 -18.52 3.32 5.49
N MET A 240 -17.74 2.24 5.68
CA MET A 240 -16.67 1.89 4.77
C MET A 240 -17.22 1.27 3.49
N LEU A 241 -17.25 2.05 2.40
CA LEU A 241 -17.70 1.60 1.09
C LEU A 241 -16.80 0.47 0.55
N THR A 242 -15.50 0.66 0.67
CA THR A 242 -14.46 -0.29 0.31
C THR A 242 -13.10 0.16 0.86
N SER A 243 -12.05 -0.61 0.57
CA SER A 243 -10.66 -0.22 0.80
C SER A 243 -9.86 -0.42 -0.48
N MET A 244 -9.04 0.55 -0.86
CA MET A 244 -8.03 0.40 -1.90
C MET A 244 -6.88 -0.42 -1.34
N LEU A 245 -6.75 -1.65 -1.81
CA LEU A 245 -5.74 -2.59 -1.33
C LEU A 245 -4.38 -2.30 -1.99
N LYS A 246 -3.34 -2.24 -1.17
CA LYS A 246 -1.94 -2.21 -1.59
C LYS A 246 -1.21 -3.31 -0.84
N ARG A 247 -0.85 -4.39 -1.55
CA ARG A 247 -0.44 -5.66 -0.94
C ARG A 247 1.04 -5.66 -0.51
N VAL A 248 1.38 -4.74 0.37
CA VAL A 248 2.76 -4.60 0.89
C VAL A 248 3.16 -5.75 1.81
N GLY A 249 2.19 -6.40 2.44
CA GLY A 249 2.40 -7.60 3.26
C GLY A 249 2.85 -8.79 2.41
N GLU A 250 2.20 -9.00 1.26
CA GLU A 250 2.56 -10.03 0.30
C GLU A 250 3.96 -9.78 -0.26
N ALA A 251 4.33 -8.53 -0.55
CA ALA A 251 5.67 -8.21 -1.04
C ALA A 251 6.77 -8.52 0.00
N ALA A 252 6.51 -8.29 1.28
CA ALA A 252 7.41 -8.68 2.35
C ALA A 252 7.51 -10.21 2.48
N TYR A 253 6.36 -10.90 2.46
CA TYR A 253 6.28 -12.36 2.44
C TYR A 253 7.09 -12.95 1.29
N ASP A 254 6.84 -12.49 0.06
CA ASP A 254 7.51 -12.96 -1.15
C ASP A 254 9.03 -12.73 -1.11
N SER A 255 9.47 -11.60 -0.53
CA SER A 255 10.89 -11.30 -0.38
C SER A 255 11.59 -12.33 0.51
N TYR A 256 10.96 -12.72 1.63
CA TYR A 256 11.49 -13.75 2.51
C TYR A 256 11.43 -15.14 1.88
N GLU A 257 10.33 -15.46 1.22
CA GLU A 257 10.19 -16.74 0.53
C GLU A 257 11.21 -16.89 -0.60
N ALA A 258 11.39 -15.85 -1.41
CA ALA A 258 12.39 -15.84 -2.48
C ALA A 258 13.82 -16.02 -1.94
N ALA A 259 14.14 -15.36 -0.82
CA ALA A 259 15.46 -15.55 -0.19
C ALA A 259 15.63 -16.95 0.38
N ASN A 260 14.61 -17.51 1.00
CA ASN A 260 14.61 -18.87 1.55
C ASN A 260 14.77 -19.94 0.44
N ASN A 261 14.21 -19.68 -0.74
CA ASN A 261 14.27 -20.55 -1.90
C ASN A 261 15.49 -20.28 -2.81
N GLY A 262 16.33 -19.28 -2.47
CA GLY A 262 17.51 -18.89 -3.26
C GLY A 262 17.18 -18.19 -4.59
N THR A 263 15.96 -17.65 -4.73
CA THR A 263 15.48 -16.95 -5.94
C THR A 263 15.35 -15.44 -5.76
N TRP A 264 15.79 -14.91 -4.62
CA TRP A 264 15.75 -13.46 -4.39
C TRP A 264 16.69 -12.73 -5.34
N GLU A 265 16.18 -11.70 -6.00
CA GLU A 265 16.92 -10.90 -6.96
C GLU A 265 16.81 -9.41 -6.61
N ALA A 266 17.90 -8.67 -6.75
CA ALA A 266 17.92 -7.22 -6.70
C ALA A 266 17.25 -6.63 -7.96
N GLY A 267 16.90 -5.34 -7.89
CA GLY A 267 16.29 -4.63 -9.02
C GLY A 267 14.88 -4.17 -8.72
N PHE A 268 14.01 -4.17 -9.71
CA PHE A 268 12.66 -3.59 -9.60
C PHE A 268 11.57 -4.67 -9.64
N ARG A 269 10.62 -4.54 -8.73
CA ARG A 269 9.31 -5.20 -8.79
C ARG A 269 8.25 -4.10 -8.82
N ILE A 270 7.51 -4.00 -9.91
CA ILE A 270 6.43 -3.02 -10.08
C ILE A 270 5.12 -3.79 -10.08
N LEU A 271 4.27 -3.52 -9.10
CA LEU A 271 3.07 -4.31 -8.79
C LEU A 271 1.81 -3.45 -9.01
N GLY A 272 1.08 -3.74 -10.07
CA GLY A 272 -0.21 -3.13 -10.40
C GLY A 272 -1.36 -4.12 -10.25
N LEU A 273 -2.46 -3.86 -10.95
CA LEU A 273 -3.62 -4.77 -11.03
C LEU A 273 -3.27 -6.10 -11.70
N ALA A 274 -2.41 -6.08 -12.73
CA ALA A 274 -2.00 -7.28 -13.46
C ALA A 274 -1.18 -8.24 -12.59
N GLU A 275 -0.38 -7.70 -11.66
CA GLU A 275 0.43 -8.44 -10.71
C GLU A 275 -0.28 -8.70 -9.38
N ASP A 276 -1.58 -8.37 -9.28
CA ASP A 276 -2.36 -8.40 -8.03
C ASP A 276 -1.71 -7.62 -6.86
N GLY A 277 -0.93 -6.57 -7.20
CA GLY A 277 -0.26 -5.73 -6.21
C GLY A 277 -1.18 -4.68 -5.58
N VAL A 278 -2.20 -4.26 -6.32
CA VAL A 278 -3.25 -3.32 -5.87
C VAL A 278 -4.63 -3.86 -6.24
N GLY A 279 -5.66 -3.34 -5.59
CA GLY A 279 -7.03 -3.77 -5.86
C GLY A 279 -8.06 -3.04 -5.01
N TRP A 280 -9.25 -3.62 -4.85
CA TRP A 280 -10.30 -3.13 -3.97
C TRP A 280 -10.86 -4.26 -3.11
N ALA A 281 -11.41 -3.95 -1.95
CA ALA A 281 -11.90 -4.92 -0.99
C ALA A 281 -13.42 -5.10 -1.07
N LEU A 282 -13.86 -6.37 -1.00
CA LEU A 282 -15.26 -6.75 -0.87
C LEU A 282 -15.36 -7.92 0.12
N ASP A 283 -16.10 -7.71 1.20
CA ASP A 283 -16.28 -8.68 2.29
C ASP A 283 -17.63 -8.53 3.00
N GLU A 284 -17.80 -9.19 4.13
CA GLU A 284 -19.04 -9.14 4.93
C GLU A 284 -19.36 -7.76 5.49
N TYR A 285 -18.39 -6.84 5.64
CA TYR A 285 -18.59 -5.52 6.22
C TYR A 285 -19.12 -4.49 5.22
N ASN A 286 -18.86 -4.68 3.92
CA ASN A 286 -19.30 -3.74 2.89
C ASN A 286 -20.22 -4.36 1.81
N ARG A 287 -20.53 -5.67 1.92
CA ARG A 287 -21.36 -6.36 0.93
C ARG A 287 -22.70 -5.69 0.68
N ASP A 288 -23.33 -5.15 1.72
CA ASP A 288 -24.63 -4.48 1.63
C ASP A 288 -24.56 -3.09 0.96
N LEU A 289 -23.36 -2.49 0.88
CA LEU A 289 -23.12 -1.20 0.23
C LEU A 289 -22.78 -1.36 -1.26
N ILE A 290 -22.33 -2.53 -1.68
CA ILE A 290 -21.88 -2.81 -3.05
C ILE A 290 -22.92 -3.66 -3.77
N THR A 291 -23.65 -3.02 -4.72
CA THR A 291 -24.62 -3.74 -5.55
C THR A 291 -23.89 -4.64 -6.59
N PRO A 292 -24.59 -5.67 -7.13
CA PRO A 292 -24.03 -6.47 -8.22
C PRO A 292 -23.63 -5.65 -9.46
N GLU A 293 -24.32 -4.55 -9.75
CA GLU A 293 -24.01 -3.64 -10.83
C GLU A 293 -22.70 -2.88 -10.57
N MET A 294 -22.49 -2.40 -9.36
CA MET A 294 -21.24 -1.74 -8.95
C MET A 294 -20.07 -2.70 -9.01
N GLU A 295 -20.24 -3.93 -8.49
CA GLU A 295 -19.22 -4.97 -8.56
C GLU A 295 -18.86 -5.32 -10.01
N ALA A 296 -19.85 -5.46 -10.89
CA ALA A 296 -19.62 -5.71 -12.31
C ALA A 296 -18.87 -4.56 -12.97
N ARG A 297 -19.25 -3.30 -12.68
CA ARG A 297 -18.65 -2.11 -13.27
C ARG A 297 -17.20 -1.90 -12.86
N VAL A 298 -16.88 -2.06 -11.59
CA VAL A 298 -15.48 -1.95 -11.11
C VAL A 298 -14.60 -3.06 -11.62
N ASN A 299 -15.14 -4.29 -11.77
CA ASN A 299 -14.41 -5.41 -12.36
C ASN A 299 -14.20 -5.23 -13.87
N GLU A 300 -15.17 -4.66 -14.60
CA GLU A 300 -15.00 -4.24 -16.00
C GLU A 300 -13.83 -3.27 -16.13
N ALA A 301 -13.78 -2.23 -15.27
CA ALA A 301 -12.70 -1.27 -15.27
C ALA A 301 -11.34 -1.92 -14.98
N ARG A 302 -11.28 -2.82 -13.97
CA ARG A 302 -10.07 -3.59 -13.65
C ARG A 302 -9.59 -4.39 -14.86
N ASP A 303 -10.47 -5.15 -15.47
CA ASP A 303 -10.10 -6.04 -16.58
C ASP A 303 -9.66 -5.22 -17.81
N ALA A 304 -10.29 -4.06 -18.07
CA ALA A 304 -9.89 -3.13 -19.13
C ALA A 304 -8.52 -2.47 -18.86
N ILE A 305 -8.19 -2.16 -17.60
CA ILE A 305 -6.86 -1.65 -17.24
C ILE A 305 -5.80 -2.75 -17.44
N ILE A 306 -6.07 -3.97 -16.99
CA ILE A 306 -5.16 -5.11 -17.17
C ILE A 306 -4.94 -5.42 -18.67
N ALA A 307 -5.97 -5.32 -19.47
CA ALA A 307 -5.90 -5.51 -20.92
C ALA A 307 -5.19 -4.36 -21.66
N GLY A 308 -5.04 -3.19 -21.02
CA GLY A 308 -4.49 -1.98 -21.62
C GLY A 308 -5.50 -1.16 -22.43
N ASP A 309 -6.80 -1.50 -22.37
CA ASP A 309 -7.89 -0.75 -23.02
C ASP A 309 -8.17 0.58 -22.29
N ILE A 310 -7.93 0.61 -20.96
CA ILE A 310 -7.89 1.82 -20.14
C ILE A 310 -6.46 2.02 -19.67
N VAL A 311 -5.88 3.18 -19.98
CA VAL A 311 -4.57 3.59 -19.48
C VAL A 311 -4.79 4.65 -18.41
N VAL A 312 -4.59 4.29 -17.16
CA VAL A 312 -4.63 5.24 -16.04
C VAL A 312 -3.32 6.02 -16.04
N HIS A 313 -3.39 7.35 -16.16
CA HIS A 313 -2.19 8.19 -16.17
C HIS A 313 -1.49 8.14 -14.81
N ASP A 314 -0.18 7.88 -14.86
CA ASP A 314 0.67 7.88 -13.66
C ASP A 314 1.22 9.28 -13.40
N TYR A 315 0.75 9.93 -12.33
CA TYR A 315 1.24 11.25 -11.90
C TYR A 315 2.76 11.31 -11.74
N MET A 316 3.40 10.19 -11.36
CA MET A 316 4.84 10.12 -11.19
C MET A 316 5.63 10.23 -12.52
N ALA A 317 4.97 10.08 -13.67
CA ALA A 317 5.63 10.15 -14.98
C ALA A 317 6.00 11.60 -15.36
N ASP A 318 5.14 12.57 -15.04
CA ASP A 318 5.31 13.96 -15.51
C ASP A 318 4.75 15.03 -14.55
N SER A 319 4.29 14.62 -13.36
CA SER A 319 3.65 15.48 -12.35
C SER A 319 2.38 16.19 -12.86
N SER A 320 1.66 15.58 -13.81
CA SER A 320 0.36 16.05 -14.31
C SER A 320 -0.76 15.09 -13.96
N CYS A 321 -1.99 15.58 -13.95
CA CYS A 321 -3.20 14.79 -13.75
C CYS A 321 -4.26 15.16 -14.79
N PRO A 322 -4.23 14.56 -15.98
CA PRO A 322 -5.24 14.79 -17.02
C PRO A 322 -6.57 14.14 -16.62
N ILE A 323 -7.64 14.92 -16.53
CA ILE A 323 -9.03 14.52 -16.25
C ILE A 323 -10.01 15.26 -17.14
#